data_fafa81d4241b15b75dd11091bfc58ed0
#
_entry.id   fafa81d4241b15b75dd11091bfc58ed0
#
_cell.length_a   1.000
_cell.length_b   1.000
_cell.length_c   1.000
_cell.angle_alpha   90.00
_cell.angle_beta   90.00
_cell.angle_gamma   90.00
#
_symmetry.space_group_name_H-M   'P 1'
#
loop_
_entity.id
_entity.type
_entity.pdbx_description
1 polymer ?
#
loop_
_entity_poly.entity_id
_entity_poly.type
_entity_poly.pdbx_seq_one_letter_code
_entity_poly.pdbx_strand_id
1 'polypeptide(L)'
;MKNEITGTKFRLIVMNFLQFAVWGAYLTSMGTYLYNIGLGEKIGLFYAMQGIVSLFMPAVMGIIADRWVPAQKLLGFCHFMGAVFMIAAGYYGMASGDNTEFVSLFTLYSFSVAFYMPTLALSNSVAYTALDKVKLDPVIAFPPIRIFGTIGFICSMLLTDVLGFQANYMQFFSCACFGLLLAVYSFTLPNCPVNKGNEKKSFAFQVL
;
A
#
# COMPACT_ATOMS: atom_id res chain seq x y z
N MET A 1 16.99 19.82 16.51
CA MET A 1 17.00 18.40 16.91
C MET A 1 15.66 17.92 17.46
N LYS A 2 15.11 18.44 18.61
CA LYS A 2 13.81 17.95 19.16
C LYS A 2 12.64 18.16 18.19
N ASN A 3 12.52 19.32 17.56
CA ASN A 3 11.45 19.62 16.58
C ASN A 3 11.56 18.76 15.30
N GLU A 4 12.77 18.45 14.87
CA GLU A 4 13.03 17.61 13.71
C GLU A 4 12.63 16.14 13.96
N ILE A 5 12.96 15.61 15.14
CA ILE A 5 12.53 14.28 15.59
C ILE A 5 11.01 14.19 15.61
N THR A 6 10.33 15.18 16.23
CA THR A 6 8.86 15.21 16.30
C THR A 6 8.24 15.28 14.90
N GLY A 7 8.77 16.15 14.04
CA GLY A 7 8.31 16.27 12.65
C GLY A 7 8.49 14.98 11.84
N THR A 8 9.63 14.30 11.99
CA THR A 8 9.88 13.02 11.32
C THR A 8 8.91 11.94 11.80
N LYS A 9 8.74 11.79 13.12
CA LYS A 9 7.77 10.83 13.68
C LYS A 9 6.35 11.09 13.17
N PHE A 10 5.91 12.33 13.16
CA PHE A 10 4.57 12.71 12.68
C PHE A 10 4.39 12.34 11.21
N ARG A 11 5.38 12.62 10.34
CA ARG A 11 5.33 12.23 8.93
C ARG A 11 5.22 10.72 8.74
N LEU A 12 5.95 9.94 9.53
CA LEU A 12 5.88 8.48 9.48
C LEU A 12 4.57 7.92 10.01
N ILE A 13 3.96 8.56 11.02
CA ILE A 13 2.62 8.22 11.53
C ILE A 13 1.58 8.39 10.42
N VAL A 14 1.56 9.55 9.74
CA VAL A 14 0.62 9.80 8.63
C VAL A 14 0.86 8.83 7.47
N MET A 15 2.12 8.58 7.12
CA MET A 15 2.47 7.59 6.09
C MET A 15 1.91 6.19 6.44
N ASN A 16 2.14 5.70 7.66
CA ASN A 16 1.64 4.39 8.08
C ASN A 16 0.11 4.35 8.14
N PHE A 17 -0.52 5.41 8.63
CA PHE A 17 -1.98 5.52 8.63
C PHE A 17 -2.54 5.37 7.21
N LEU A 18 -2.06 6.17 6.25
CA LEU A 18 -2.52 6.13 4.87
C LEU A 18 -2.19 4.80 4.18
N GLN A 19 -0.99 4.24 4.43
CA GLN A 19 -0.54 2.95 3.88
C GLN A 19 -1.56 1.84 4.15
N PHE A 20 -2.07 1.75 5.36
CA PHE A 20 -3.01 0.71 5.75
C PHE A 20 -4.47 1.12 5.54
N ALA A 21 -4.78 2.41 5.47
CA ALA A 21 -6.10 2.89 5.07
C ALA A 21 -6.45 2.47 3.62
N VAL A 22 -5.46 2.47 2.71
CA VAL A 22 -5.61 1.90 1.35
C VAL A 22 -6.13 0.47 1.42
N TRP A 23 -5.55 -0.34 2.28
CA TRP A 23 -5.89 -1.76 2.39
C TRP A 23 -7.23 -1.98 3.09
N GLY A 24 -7.47 -1.28 4.19
CA GLY A 24 -8.72 -1.36 4.96
C GLY A 24 -9.95 -0.93 4.17
N ALA A 25 -9.80 -0.06 3.17
CA ALA A 25 -10.90 0.44 2.36
C ALA A 25 -11.59 -0.64 1.48
N TYR A 26 -10.93 -1.76 1.19
CA TYR A 26 -11.53 -2.81 0.37
C TYR A 26 -11.31 -4.23 0.86
N LEU A 27 -10.25 -4.50 1.63
CA LEU A 27 -9.82 -5.86 1.93
C LEU A 27 -10.93 -6.71 2.58
N THR A 28 -11.62 -6.17 3.57
CA THR A 28 -12.65 -6.88 4.35
C THR A 28 -13.99 -6.95 3.63
N SER A 29 -14.28 -5.97 2.76
CA SER A 29 -15.57 -5.80 2.08
C SER A 29 -15.60 -6.38 0.65
N MET A 30 -14.44 -6.60 0.03
CA MET A 30 -14.35 -7.09 -1.35
C MET A 30 -15.09 -8.43 -1.55
N GLY A 31 -15.04 -9.34 -0.57
CA GLY A 31 -15.75 -10.60 -0.64
C GLY A 31 -17.26 -10.43 -0.77
N THR A 32 -17.86 -9.47 -0.05
CA THR A 32 -19.29 -9.15 -0.14
C THR A 32 -19.65 -8.62 -1.52
N TYR A 33 -18.85 -7.69 -2.05
CA TYR A 33 -19.05 -7.17 -3.42
C TYR A 33 -18.98 -8.27 -4.47
N LEU A 34 -17.93 -9.10 -4.44
CA LEU A 34 -17.75 -10.20 -5.40
C LEU A 34 -18.88 -11.23 -5.32
N TYR A 35 -19.38 -11.52 -4.12
CA TYR A 35 -20.53 -12.41 -3.94
C TYR A 35 -21.80 -11.81 -4.60
N ASN A 36 -22.06 -10.53 -4.39
CA ASN A 36 -23.25 -9.85 -4.91
C ASN A 36 -23.28 -9.78 -6.46
N ILE A 37 -22.12 -9.69 -7.11
CA ILE A 37 -22.03 -9.69 -8.58
C ILE A 37 -21.86 -11.10 -9.20
N GLY A 38 -22.13 -12.16 -8.44
CA GLY A 38 -22.09 -13.53 -8.92
C GLY A 38 -20.69 -14.17 -9.03
N LEU A 39 -19.65 -13.51 -8.51
CA LEU A 39 -18.27 -14.02 -8.50
C LEU A 39 -17.88 -14.70 -7.18
N GLY A 40 -18.84 -15.18 -6.39
CA GLY A 40 -18.61 -15.79 -5.09
C GLY A 40 -17.60 -16.93 -5.07
N GLU A 41 -17.66 -17.84 -6.07
CA GLU A 41 -16.70 -18.94 -6.22
C GLU A 41 -15.26 -18.50 -6.52
N LYS A 42 -15.07 -17.27 -6.97
CA LYS A 42 -13.76 -16.70 -7.36
C LYS A 42 -13.10 -15.86 -6.25
N ILE A 43 -13.79 -15.63 -5.14
CA ILE A 43 -13.30 -14.80 -4.01
C ILE A 43 -11.91 -15.27 -3.57
N GLY A 44 -11.71 -16.58 -3.41
CA GLY A 44 -10.42 -17.15 -3.01
C GLY A 44 -9.26 -16.77 -3.93
N LEU A 45 -9.49 -16.63 -5.24
CA LEU A 45 -8.46 -16.23 -6.21
C LEU A 45 -8.03 -14.77 -6.01
N PHE A 46 -8.95 -13.86 -5.71
CA PHE A 46 -8.63 -12.47 -5.43
C PHE A 46 -7.74 -12.33 -4.19
N TYR A 47 -8.03 -13.07 -3.12
CA TYR A 47 -7.19 -13.06 -1.92
C TYR A 47 -5.85 -13.79 -2.12
N ALA A 48 -5.86 -14.92 -2.84
CA ALA A 48 -4.64 -15.66 -3.16
C ALA A 48 -3.65 -14.82 -3.98
N MET A 49 -4.15 -13.95 -4.87
CA MET A 49 -3.31 -13.06 -5.68
C MET A 49 -2.45 -12.13 -4.83
N GLN A 50 -2.97 -11.64 -3.71
CA GLN A 50 -2.19 -10.82 -2.76
C GLN A 50 -1.00 -11.62 -2.19
N GLY A 51 -1.24 -12.87 -1.79
CA GLY A 51 -0.19 -13.77 -1.29
C GLY A 51 0.87 -14.05 -2.34
N ILE A 52 0.45 -14.42 -3.56
CA ILE A 52 1.36 -14.74 -4.68
C ILE A 52 2.25 -13.53 -5.00
N VAL A 53 1.66 -12.35 -5.15
CA VAL A 53 2.39 -11.12 -5.45
C VAL A 53 3.36 -10.75 -4.32
N SER A 54 2.97 -10.97 -3.06
CA SER A 54 3.81 -10.67 -1.89
C SER A 54 5.09 -11.49 -1.83
N LEU A 55 5.16 -12.63 -2.52
CA LEU A 55 6.37 -13.46 -2.56
C LEU A 55 7.48 -12.86 -3.43
N PHE A 56 7.12 -12.19 -4.53
CA PHE A 56 8.08 -11.76 -5.54
C PHE A 56 8.27 -10.25 -5.63
N MET A 57 7.18 -9.49 -5.61
CA MET A 57 7.21 -8.06 -5.89
C MET A 57 7.98 -7.22 -4.87
N PRO A 58 7.97 -7.51 -3.56
CA PRO A 58 8.80 -6.78 -2.60
C PRO A 58 10.30 -6.88 -2.89
N ALA A 59 10.77 -8.07 -3.33
CA ALA A 59 12.18 -8.26 -3.69
C ALA A 59 12.55 -7.46 -4.95
N VAL A 60 11.70 -7.47 -5.98
CA VAL A 60 11.91 -6.70 -7.22
C VAL A 60 11.96 -5.21 -6.92
N MET A 61 10.98 -4.68 -6.18
CA MET A 61 10.91 -3.26 -5.85
C MET A 61 11.98 -2.85 -4.83
N GLY A 62 12.41 -3.75 -3.95
CA GLY A 62 13.56 -3.54 -3.07
C GLY A 62 14.84 -3.32 -3.86
N ILE A 63 15.12 -4.16 -4.86
CA ILE A 63 16.30 -4.00 -5.74
C ILE A 63 16.25 -2.65 -6.49
N ILE A 64 15.07 -2.24 -6.96
CA ILE A 64 14.88 -0.96 -7.65
C ILE A 64 15.14 0.21 -6.69
N ALA A 65 14.63 0.13 -5.46
CA ALA A 65 14.84 1.15 -4.43
C ALA A 65 16.30 1.28 -4.01
N ASP A 66 17.01 0.17 -3.91
CA ASP A 66 18.40 0.15 -3.47
C ASP A 66 19.37 0.68 -4.55
N ARG A 67 19.05 0.47 -5.84
CA ARG A 67 19.97 0.74 -6.93
C ARG A 67 19.65 1.98 -7.76
N TRP A 68 18.37 2.29 -7.99
CA TRP A 68 17.97 3.23 -9.05
C TRP A 68 17.09 4.37 -8.58
N VAL A 69 16.11 4.11 -7.71
CA VAL A 69 15.10 5.10 -7.35
C VAL A 69 14.99 5.23 -5.84
N PRO A 70 15.06 6.45 -5.27
CA PRO A 70 14.86 6.66 -3.83
C PRO A 70 13.54 6.02 -3.34
N ALA A 71 13.61 5.28 -2.22
CA ALA A 71 12.51 4.45 -1.72
C ALA A 71 11.19 5.24 -1.54
N GLN A 72 11.25 6.51 -1.07
CA GLN A 72 10.05 7.34 -0.92
C GLN A 72 9.42 7.74 -2.26
N LYS A 73 10.22 7.91 -3.32
CA LYS A 73 9.69 8.20 -4.67
C LYS A 73 9.07 6.96 -5.30
N LEU A 74 9.71 5.81 -5.11
CA LEU A 74 9.18 4.52 -5.56
C LEU A 74 7.88 4.17 -4.83
N LEU A 75 7.80 4.44 -3.52
CA LEU A 75 6.58 4.31 -2.72
C LEU A 75 5.42 5.12 -3.33
N GLY A 76 5.68 6.40 -3.65
CA GLY A 76 4.68 7.27 -4.28
C GLY A 76 4.24 6.78 -5.66
N PHE A 77 5.19 6.36 -6.50
CA PHE A 77 4.90 5.79 -7.81
C PHE A 77 4.04 4.53 -7.72
N CYS A 78 4.38 3.60 -6.83
CA CYS A 78 3.63 2.37 -6.63
C CYS A 78 2.20 2.65 -6.16
N HIS A 79 2.01 3.58 -5.22
CA HIS A 79 0.66 3.98 -4.78
C HIS A 79 -0.13 4.67 -5.90
N PHE A 80 0.51 5.51 -6.71
CA PHE A 80 -0.13 6.13 -7.86
C PHE A 80 -0.62 5.08 -8.87
N MET A 81 0.26 4.15 -9.27
CA MET A 81 -0.10 3.09 -10.22
C MET A 81 -1.17 2.16 -9.65
N GLY A 82 -1.05 1.75 -8.38
CA GLY A 82 -2.06 0.95 -7.71
C GLY A 82 -3.43 1.63 -7.69
N ALA A 83 -3.47 2.94 -7.42
CA ALA A 83 -4.70 3.73 -7.43
C ALA A 83 -5.31 3.85 -8.83
N VAL A 84 -4.50 4.04 -9.89
CA VAL A 84 -4.97 4.08 -11.28
C VAL A 84 -5.69 2.77 -11.64
N PHE A 85 -5.11 1.62 -11.32
CA PHE A 85 -5.74 0.33 -11.59
C PHE A 85 -6.99 0.09 -10.72
N MET A 86 -7.03 0.58 -9.46
CA MET A 86 -8.24 0.51 -8.63
C MET A 86 -9.34 1.42 -9.17
N ILE A 87 -9.03 2.61 -9.66
CA ILE A 87 -9.99 3.47 -10.35
C ILE A 87 -10.55 2.74 -11.57
N ALA A 88 -9.69 2.13 -12.39
CA ALA A 88 -10.12 1.38 -13.56
C ALA A 88 -11.03 0.20 -13.17
N ALA A 89 -10.71 -0.54 -12.10
CA ALA A 89 -11.55 -1.61 -11.55
C ALA A 89 -12.92 -1.08 -11.08
N GLY A 90 -12.92 0.07 -10.39
CA GLY A 90 -14.15 0.76 -9.96
C GLY A 90 -15.03 1.19 -11.13
N TYR A 91 -14.44 1.81 -12.16
CA TYR A 91 -15.15 2.16 -13.39
C TYR A 91 -15.70 0.96 -14.13
N TYR A 92 -14.91 -0.11 -14.22
CA TYR A 92 -15.36 -1.34 -14.83
C TYR A 92 -16.55 -1.95 -14.08
N GLY A 93 -16.47 -2.04 -12.75
CA GLY A 93 -17.59 -2.51 -11.93
C GLY A 93 -18.84 -1.62 -12.02
N MET A 94 -18.65 -0.30 -12.13
CA MET A 94 -19.74 0.66 -12.33
C MET A 94 -20.42 0.48 -13.69
N ALA A 95 -19.64 0.28 -14.74
CA ALA A 95 -20.19 0.18 -16.11
C ALA A 95 -20.82 -1.19 -16.39
N SER A 96 -20.29 -2.27 -15.82
CA SER A 96 -20.74 -3.64 -16.08
C SER A 96 -21.87 -4.08 -15.13
N GLY A 97 -21.97 -3.51 -13.93
CA GLY A 97 -22.95 -3.90 -12.91
C GLY A 97 -22.91 -5.41 -12.65
N ASP A 98 -24.09 -6.05 -12.73
CA ASP A 98 -24.24 -7.51 -12.52
C ASP A 98 -23.60 -8.35 -13.64
N ASN A 99 -23.25 -7.76 -14.79
CA ASN A 99 -22.56 -8.42 -15.89
C ASN A 99 -21.03 -8.30 -15.80
N THR A 100 -20.47 -8.08 -14.61
CA THR A 100 -19.04 -7.95 -14.40
C THR A 100 -18.32 -9.28 -14.67
N GLU A 101 -17.47 -9.30 -15.70
CA GLU A 101 -16.68 -10.48 -16.04
C GLU A 101 -15.49 -10.66 -15.09
N PHE A 102 -15.26 -11.90 -14.66
CA PHE A 102 -14.17 -12.26 -13.76
C PHE A 102 -12.80 -11.84 -14.30
N VAL A 103 -12.49 -12.18 -15.58
CA VAL A 103 -11.15 -11.96 -16.15
C VAL A 103 -10.78 -10.49 -16.15
N SER A 104 -11.69 -9.63 -16.55
CA SER A 104 -11.47 -8.19 -16.66
C SER A 104 -11.25 -7.55 -15.29
N LEU A 105 -12.15 -7.83 -14.32
CA LEU A 105 -12.03 -7.31 -12.97
C LEU A 105 -10.78 -7.84 -12.26
N PHE A 106 -10.52 -9.15 -12.37
CA PHE A 106 -9.39 -9.81 -11.75
C PHE A 106 -8.05 -9.29 -12.28
N THR A 107 -7.96 -9.01 -13.59
CA THR A 107 -6.76 -8.44 -14.20
C THR A 107 -6.45 -7.04 -13.66
N LEU A 108 -7.45 -6.15 -13.65
CA LEU A 108 -7.29 -4.79 -13.12
C LEU A 108 -6.90 -4.80 -11.64
N TYR A 109 -7.58 -5.63 -10.84
CA TYR A 109 -7.26 -5.83 -9.43
C TYR A 109 -5.84 -6.38 -9.24
N SER A 110 -5.42 -7.38 -10.01
CA SER A 110 -4.10 -8.00 -9.91
C SER A 110 -2.97 -7.01 -10.19
N PHE A 111 -3.12 -6.13 -11.18
CA PHE A 111 -2.16 -5.06 -11.42
C PHE A 111 -2.10 -4.06 -10.25
N SER A 112 -3.25 -3.67 -9.69
CA SER A 112 -3.26 -2.82 -8.51
C SER A 112 -2.51 -3.46 -7.34
N VAL A 113 -2.78 -4.72 -7.05
CA VAL A 113 -2.12 -5.51 -6.00
C VAL A 113 -0.62 -5.65 -6.26
N ALA A 114 -0.20 -5.84 -7.53
CA ALA A 114 1.20 -5.95 -7.91
C ALA A 114 2.00 -4.70 -7.56
N PHE A 115 1.40 -3.52 -7.67
CA PHE A 115 2.02 -2.26 -7.23
C PHE A 115 1.86 -2.02 -5.73
N TYR A 116 0.75 -2.44 -5.11
CA TYR A 116 0.50 -2.18 -3.69
C TYR A 116 1.34 -3.06 -2.75
N MET A 117 1.45 -4.36 -2.99
CA MET A 117 2.12 -5.29 -2.05
C MET A 117 3.57 -4.90 -1.73
N PRO A 118 4.43 -4.50 -2.69
CA PRO A 118 5.77 -4.07 -2.36
C PRO A 118 5.84 -2.79 -1.53
N THR A 119 4.79 -1.97 -1.52
CA THR A 119 4.77 -0.74 -0.72
C THR A 119 4.82 -1.00 0.79
N LEU A 120 4.40 -2.19 1.24
CA LEU A 120 4.52 -2.61 2.63
C LEU A 120 5.99 -2.67 3.08
N ALA A 121 6.86 -3.23 2.25
CA ALA A 121 8.30 -3.27 2.51
C ALA A 121 8.95 -1.89 2.31
N LEU A 122 8.56 -1.16 1.25
CA LEU A 122 9.08 0.17 0.96
C LEU A 122 8.76 1.17 2.08
N SER A 123 7.55 1.15 2.63
CA SER A 123 7.16 2.03 3.75
C SER A 123 7.98 1.76 5.00
N ASN A 124 8.28 0.49 5.30
CA ASN A 124 9.16 0.13 6.41
C ASN A 124 10.60 0.61 6.16
N SER A 125 11.13 0.44 4.94
CA SER A 125 12.46 0.92 4.56
C SER A 125 12.57 2.44 4.69
N VAL A 126 11.57 3.18 4.21
CA VAL A 126 11.49 4.65 4.38
C VAL A 126 11.47 5.03 5.85
N ALA A 127 10.67 4.34 6.67
CA ALA A 127 10.58 4.63 8.09
C ALA A 127 11.91 4.39 8.82
N TYR A 128 12.57 3.28 8.57
CA TYR A 128 13.85 2.95 9.20
C TYR A 128 14.94 3.95 8.81
N THR A 129 15.05 4.25 7.52
CA THR A 129 16.01 5.25 7.04
C THR A 129 15.75 6.64 7.63
N ALA A 130 14.48 7.05 7.75
CA ALA A 130 14.11 8.33 8.31
C ALA A 130 14.41 8.43 9.82
N LEU A 131 14.19 7.36 10.58
CA LEU A 131 14.49 7.31 12.00
C LEU A 131 16.00 7.31 12.27
N ASP A 132 16.77 6.54 11.49
CA ASP A 132 18.23 6.51 11.59
C ASP A 132 18.85 7.89 11.32
N LYS A 133 18.34 8.63 10.34
CA LYS A 133 18.79 10.00 10.05
C LYS A 133 18.67 10.97 11.22
N VAL A 134 17.63 10.81 12.04
CA VAL A 134 17.43 11.62 13.24
C VAL A 134 18.05 10.98 14.49
N LYS A 135 18.92 9.96 14.29
CA LYS A 135 19.66 9.24 15.34
C LYS A 135 18.74 8.55 16.36
N LEU A 136 17.62 8.05 15.93
CA LEU A 136 16.75 7.19 16.73
C LEU A 136 16.96 5.74 16.32
N ASP A 137 17.00 4.84 17.31
CA ASP A 137 17.00 3.41 17.03
C ASP A 137 15.67 2.99 16.39
N PRO A 138 15.66 2.54 15.11
CA PRO A 138 14.43 2.14 14.44
C PRO A 138 13.70 0.98 15.12
N VAL A 139 14.41 0.07 15.76
CA VAL A 139 13.83 -1.10 16.43
C VAL A 139 12.94 -0.67 17.61
N ILE A 140 13.33 0.39 18.31
CA ILE A 140 12.58 0.94 19.45
C ILE A 140 11.55 1.97 19.00
N ALA A 141 11.91 2.82 18.04
CA ALA A 141 11.10 3.99 17.67
C ALA A 141 10.00 3.68 16.65
N PHE A 142 10.14 2.63 15.82
CA PHE A 142 9.17 2.31 14.78
C PHE A 142 7.89 1.63 15.30
N PRO A 143 7.91 0.67 16.24
CA PRO A 143 6.69 -0.02 16.67
C PRO A 143 5.55 0.90 17.11
N PRO A 144 5.77 1.98 17.90
CA PRO A 144 4.70 2.92 18.24
C PRO A 144 4.13 3.65 17.03
N ILE A 145 4.96 3.94 16.01
CA ILE A 145 4.54 4.58 14.77
C ILE A 145 3.70 3.62 13.93
N ARG A 146 4.09 2.34 13.90
CA ARG A 146 3.42 1.28 13.14
C ARG A 146 1.99 1.00 13.61
N ILE A 147 1.67 1.23 14.89
CA ILE A 147 0.31 1.11 15.44
C ILE A 147 -0.69 1.98 14.67
N PHE A 148 -0.28 3.18 14.22
CA PHE A 148 -1.14 4.06 13.44
C PHE A 148 -1.55 3.48 12.09
N GLY A 149 -0.80 2.51 11.56
CA GLY A 149 -1.24 1.73 10.41
C GLY A 149 -2.48 0.89 10.73
N THR A 150 -2.51 0.22 11.86
CA THR A 150 -3.70 -0.52 12.31
C THR A 150 -4.90 0.40 12.52
N ILE A 151 -4.67 1.58 13.10
CA ILE A 151 -5.72 2.60 13.25
C ILE A 151 -6.24 3.04 11.89
N GLY A 152 -5.35 3.30 10.91
CA GLY A 152 -5.72 3.68 9.55
C GLY A 152 -6.55 2.61 8.85
N PHE A 153 -6.17 1.34 8.99
CA PHE A 153 -6.94 0.20 8.48
C PHE A 153 -8.36 0.16 9.05
N ILE A 154 -8.49 0.25 10.38
CA ILE A 154 -9.79 0.21 11.06
C ILE A 154 -10.64 1.42 10.66
N CYS A 155 -10.07 2.63 10.65
CA CYS A 155 -10.80 3.84 10.27
C CYS A 155 -11.34 3.76 8.84
N SER A 156 -10.53 3.30 7.87
CA SER A 156 -10.98 3.19 6.48
C SER A 156 -11.99 2.08 6.27
N MET A 157 -11.85 0.95 6.99
CA MET A 157 -12.83 -0.13 7.00
C MET A 157 -14.19 0.35 7.51
N LEU A 158 -14.21 1.04 8.66
CA LEU A 158 -15.44 1.63 9.22
C LEU A 158 -16.02 2.71 8.32
N LEU A 159 -15.19 3.54 7.69
CA LEU A 159 -15.65 4.54 6.72
C LEU A 159 -16.34 3.89 5.53
N THR A 160 -15.78 2.83 4.98
CA THR A 160 -16.38 2.05 3.89
C THR A 160 -17.74 1.47 4.28
N ASP A 161 -17.88 0.99 5.53
CA ASP A 161 -19.13 0.48 6.08
C ASP A 161 -20.18 1.58 6.24
N VAL A 162 -19.85 2.66 6.93
CA VAL A 162 -20.75 3.81 7.19
C VAL A 162 -21.25 4.45 5.89
N LEU A 163 -20.41 4.50 4.85
CA LEU A 163 -20.79 5.03 3.54
C LEU A 163 -21.58 4.02 2.68
N GLY A 164 -21.77 2.78 3.16
CA GLY A 164 -22.48 1.73 2.43
C GLY A 164 -21.74 1.21 1.20
N PHE A 165 -20.40 1.38 1.14
CA PHE A 165 -19.58 1.00 -0.01
C PHE A 165 -19.13 -0.46 -0.01
N GLN A 166 -19.35 -1.18 1.09
CA GLN A 166 -18.91 -2.57 1.29
C GLN A 166 -19.49 -3.55 0.27
N ALA A 167 -20.69 -3.27 -0.25
CA ALA A 167 -21.42 -4.16 -1.15
C ALA A 167 -21.34 -3.77 -2.63
N ASN A 168 -20.54 -2.76 -2.97
CA ASN A 168 -20.47 -2.23 -4.33
C ASN A 168 -19.05 -1.78 -4.72
N TYR A 169 -18.89 -1.38 -5.99
CA TYR A 169 -17.62 -0.94 -6.59
C TYR A 169 -17.01 0.33 -5.96
N MET A 170 -17.78 1.12 -5.18
CA MET A 170 -17.31 2.36 -4.57
C MET A 170 -16.14 2.15 -3.60
N GLN A 171 -15.99 0.96 -3.03
CA GLN A 171 -14.84 0.60 -2.20
C GLN A 171 -13.51 0.72 -2.96
N PHE A 172 -13.48 0.45 -4.27
CA PHE A 172 -12.27 0.61 -5.09
C PHE A 172 -11.89 2.08 -5.28
N PHE A 173 -12.89 2.97 -5.43
CA PHE A 173 -12.63 4.42 -5.46
C PHE A 173 -12.14 4.95 -4.11
N SER A 174 -12.69 4.45 -3.01
CA SER A 174 -12.21 4.79 -1.65
C SER A 174 -10.75 4.37 -1.46
N CYS A 175 -10.42 3.13 -1.85
CA CYS A 175 -9.04 2.63 -1.86
C CYS A 175 -8.11 3.52 -2.70
N ALA A 176 -8.52 3.86 -3.92
CA ALA A 176 -7.76 4.72 -4.82
C ALA A 176 -7.54 6.12 -4.25
N CYS A 177 -8.54 6.70 -3.58
CA CYS A 177 -8.44 8.00 -2.93
C CYS A 177 -7.30 8.00 -1.88
N PHE A 178 -7.29 7.02 -0.96
CA PHE A 178 -6.20 6.88 0.01
C PHE A 178 -4.85 6.63 -0.67
N GLY A 179 -4.82 5.83 -1.74
CA GLY A 179 -3.61 5.57 -2.53
C GLY A 179 -3.05 6.86 -3.15
N LEU A 180 -3.89 7.68 -3.78
CA LEU A 180 -3.49 8.97 -4.37
C LEU A 180 -3.02 9.94 -3.29
N LEU A 181 -3.70 10.01 -2.14
CA LEU A 181 -3.27 10.83 -1.01
C LEU A 181 -1.86 10.43 -0.55
N LEU A 182 -1.58 9.13 -0.41
CA LEU A 182 -0.26 8.67 -0.02
C LEU A 182 0.77 8.88 -1.14
N ALA A 183 0.41 8.72 -2.40
CA ALA A 183 1.29 9.01 -3.53
C ALA A 183 1.80 10.46 -3.49
N VAL A 184 0.90 11.43 -3.30
CA VAL A 184 1.26 12.84 -3.15
C VAL A 184 2.05 13.07 -1.84
N TYR A 185 1.59 12.48 -0.74
CA TYR A 185 2.22 12.64 0.56
C TYR A 185 3.67 12.10 0.60
N SER A 186 3.98 11.10 -0.21
CA SER A 186 5.31 10.50 -0.28
C SER A 186 6.42 11.51 -0.64
N PHE A 187 6.09 12.57 -1.37
CA PHE A 187 7.04 13.66 -1.68
C PHE A 187 7.41 14.51 -0.46
N THR A 188 6.65 14.46 0.61
CA THR A 188 6.96 15.17 1.87
C THR A 188 7.84 14.33 2.82
N LEU A 189 8.03 13.04 2.52
CA LEU A 189 8.83 12.14 3.35
C LEU A 189 10.32 12.45 3.24
N PRO A 190 11.12 12.12 4.27
CA PRO A 190 12.56 12.31 4.24
C PRO A 190 13.21 11.57 3.07
N ASN A 191 14.15 12.22 2.39
CA ASN A 191 14.82 11.63 1.24
C ASN A 191 15.65 10.40 1.65
N CYS A 192 15.38 9.25 1.06
CA CYS A 192 16.13 8.01 1.28
C CYS A 192 17.18 7.88 0.15
N PRO A 193 18.47 8.07 0.41
CA PRO A 193 19.48 8.01 -0.63
C PRO A 193 19.60 6.61 -1.21
N VAL A 194 19.82 6.54 -2.52
CA VAL A 194 20.14 5.29 -3.22
C VAL A 194 21.61 4.93 -2.92
N ASN A 195 21.87 3.70 -2.51
CA ASN A 195 23.23 3.20 -2.32
C ASN A 195 23.91 2.94 -3.69
N LYS A 196 24.51 3.98 -4.28
CA LYS A 196 25.32 3.84 -5.49
C LYS A 196 26.65 3.17 -5.12
N GLY A 197 26.66 1.84 -5.09
CA GLY A 197 27.86 1.03 -5.24
C GLY A 197 28.97 1.26 -4.21
N ASN A 198 28.74 0.93 -2.94
CA ASN A 198 29.78 0.37 -2.09
C ASN A 198 29.22 -0.92 -1.48
N GLU A 199 29.94 -2.02 -1.71
CA GLU A 199 29.65 -3.38 -1.31
C GLU A 199 29.40 -3.51 0.20
N LYS A 200 28.19 -3.24 0.65
CA LYS A 200 27.66 -3.86 1.86
C LYS A 200 26.39 -4.58 1.43
N LYS A 201 26.47 -5.92 1.54
CA LYS A 201 25.43 -6.89 1.21
C LYS A 201 24.04 -6.34 1.52
N SER A 202 23.18 -6.28 0.50
CA SER A 202 21.79 -5.90 0.61
C SER A 202 21.14 -6.63 1.78
N PHE A 203 20.56 -5.93 2.73
CA PHE A 203 19.88 -6.45 3.90
C PHE A 203 18.77 -7.46 3.55
N ALA A 204 18.27 -7.41 2.31
CA ALA A 204 17.24 -8.31 1.80
C ALA A 204 17.69 -9.78 1.68
N PHE A 205 19.01 -10.03 1.55
CA PHE A 205 19.57 -11.39 1.47
C PHE A 205 20.12 -11.94 2.80
N GLN A 206 20.05 -11.18 3.88
CA GLN A 206 20.52 -11.65 5.18
C GLN A 206 19.41 -12.29 6.05
N VAL A 207 18.17 -12.29 5.59
CA VAL A 207 17.00 -12.80 6.35
C VAL A 207 16.41 -14.07 5.69
N LEU A 208 17.05 -14.61 4.67
CA LEU A 208 16.82 -15.96 4.15
C LEU A 208 17.96 -16.87 4.60
#